data_70491b5762759e0d8f0b0a7c0b76a2c9
#
_entry.id   70491b5762759e0d8f0b0a7c0b76a2c9
#
_cell.length_a   1.000
_cell.length_b   1.000
_cell.length_c   1.000
_cell.angle_alpha   90.00
_cell.angle_beta   90.00
_cell.angle_gamma   90.00
#
_symmetry.space_group_name_H-M   'P 1'
#
loop_
_entity.id
_entity.type
_entity.pdbx_description
1 polymer ?
#
loop_
_entity_poly.entity_id
_entity_poly.type
_entity_poly.pdbx_seq_one_letter_code
_entity_poly.pdbx_strand_id
1 'polypeptide(L)'
;SKTLRAGNACPCYVFCKRMTYLLWIAYKGTNYGGFQVQPNAPTVCAAVQDAMQRVLGCRPDVKGCSRTDAGVHARRFALSFCYTGKVPAEKMVQAFNAHLPPDIRALEIWPVAENFHARYAAHAKTYRYYILNARVDDPFTFDTCCRIGPELDVAAMQAAAERFVGTHDFLALCASGS
;
A
#
# COMPACT_ATOMS: atom_id res chain seq x y z
N SER A 1 -14.63 16.88 -59.12
CA SER A 1 -13.40 16.25 -58.64
C SER A 1 -12.97 16.88 -57.32
N LYS A 2 -13.24 16.20 -56.19
CA LYS A 2 -12.73 16.57 -54.87
C LYS A 2 -11.60 15.62 -54.51
N THR A 3 -10.39 16.13 -54.57
CA THR A 3 -9.15 15.44 -54.15
C THR A 3 -9.10 15.42 -52.64
N LEU A 4 -9.26 14.23 -52.06
CA LEU A 4 -9.00 14.00 -50.63
C LEU A 4 -7.48 13.97 -50.40
N ARG A 5 -6.96 14.95 -49.65
CA ARG A 5 -5.57 14.93 -49.16
C ARG A 5 -5.45 13.84 -48.08
N ALA A 6 -4.59 12.86 -48.31
CA ALA A 6 -4.16 11.89 -47.33
C ALA A 6 -3.42 12.63 -46.20
N GLY A 7 -4.01 12.59 -45.00
CA GLY A 7 -3.36 13.06 -43.78
C GLY A 7 -2.18 12.13 -43.43
N ASN A 8 -1.00 12.72 -43.21
CA ASN A 8 0.20 12.01 -42.77
C ASN A 8 -0.08 11.33 -41.43
N ALA A 9 -0.28 10.04 -41.43
CA ALA A 9 -0.25 9.21 -40.23
C ALA A 9 1.19 9.15 -39.75
N CYS A 10 1.42 9.63 -38.53
CA CYS A 10 2.71 9.57 -37.86
C CYS A 10 3.12 8.09 -37.68
N PRO A 11 4.33 7.65 -38.11
CA PRO A 11 4.69 6.22 -38.14
C PRO A 11 5.23 5.68 -36.82
N CYS A 12 4.73 6.10 -35.68
CA CYS A 12 5.19 5.60 -34.37
C CYS A 12 4.02 5.07 -33.52
N TYR A 13 3.17 4.22 -34.04
CA TYR A 13 2.39 3.32 -33.21
C TYR A 13 3.31 2.21 -32.69
N VAL A 14 4.20 2.54 -31.77
CA VAL A 14 4.77 1.53 -30.89
C VAL A 14 3.61 1.08 -30.01
N PHE A 15 3.10 -0.12 -30.24
CA PHE A 15 2.13 -0.78 -29.37
C PHE A 15 2.75 -0.89 -27.98
N CYS A 16 2.48 0.08 -27.12
CA CYS A 16 2.89 0.02 -25.73
C CYS A 16 2.03 -1.06 -25.07
N LYS A 17 2.62 -2.23 -24.81
CA LYS A 17 1.93 -3.37 -24.22
C LYS A 17 1.46 -2.97 -22.82
N ARG A 18 0.18 -3.19 -22.53
CA ARG A 18 -0.36 -3.05 -21.18
C ARG A 18 0.31 -4.07 -20.27
N MET A 19 0.92 -3.61 -19.19
CA MET A 19 1.61 -4.46 -18.21
C MET A 19 0.99 -4.25 -16.83
N THR A 20 0.85 -5.33 -16.09
CA THR A 20 0.47 -5.29 -14.67
C THR A 20 1.73 -5.39 -13.82
N TYR A 21 1.81 -4.56 -12.79
CA TYR A 21 2.94 -4.50 -11.87
C TYR A 21 2.47 -4.78 -10.44
N LEU A 22 3.29 -5.51 -9.71
CA LEU A 22 3.24 -5.64 -8.27
C LEU A 22 4.28 -4.68 -7.70
N LEU A 23 3.85 -3.74 -6.85
CA LEU A 23 4.70 -2.80 -6.13
C LEU A 23 4.60 -3.06 -4.63
N TRP A 24 5.75 -3.21 -3.99
CA TRP A 24 5.87 -3.21 -2.54
C TRP A 24 6.17 -1.82 -2.03
N ILE A 25 5.43 -1.39 -1.00
CA ILE A 25 5.65 -0.11 -0.32
C ILE A 25 5.79 -0.31 1.19
N ALA A 26 6.45 0.63 1.85
CA ALA A 26 6.38 0.82 3.30
C ALA A 26 5.82 2.21 3.59
N TYR A 27 5.09 2.35 4.69
CA TYR A 27 4.58 3.66 5.11
C TYR A 27 4.34 3.76 6.61
N LYS A 28 4.51 4.98 7.14
CA LYS A 28 3.99 5.39 8.45
C LYS A 28 2.61 6.01 8.23
N GLY A 29 1.59 5.39 8.81
CA GLY A 29 0.20 5.81 8.62
C GLY A 29 -0.25 6.97 9.50
N THR A 30 0.62 7.49 10.39
CA THR A 30 0.28 8.52 11.40
C THR A 30 -0.50 9.70 10.81
N ASN A 31 -0.11 10.18 9.63
CA ASN A 31 -0.70 11.35 8.98
C ASN A 31 -1.81 11.01 7.96
N TYR A 32 -2.26 9.75 7.91
CA TYR A 32 -3.20 9.27 6.90
C TYR A 32 -4.47 8.71 7.51
N GLY A 33 -5.61 8.99 6.89
CA GLY A 33 -6.91 8.38 7.19
C GLY A 33 -7.04 6.92 6.73
N GLY A 34 -5.91 6.21 6.62
CA GLY A 34 -5.82 4.84 6.15
C GLY A 34 -5.29 4.71 4.71
N PHE A 35 -5.36 3.47 4.16
CA PHE A 35 -4.85 3.21 2.81
C PHE A 35 -5.80 3.70 1.72
N GLN A 36 -7.07 3.35 1.81
CA GLN A 36 -8.07 3.56 0.76
C GLN A 36 -8.35 5.05 0.55
N VAL A 37 -8.43 5.48 -0.72
CA VAL A 37 -8.83 6.86 -1.07
C VAL A 37 -10.20 7.19 -0.50
N GLN A 38 -10.30 8.31 0.18
CA GLN A 38 -11.55 8.86 0.74
C GLN A 38 -11.54 10.40 0.65
N PRO A 39 -12.72 11.04 0.59
CA PRO A 39 -12.80 12.48 0.31
C PRO A 39 -12.33 13.36 1.46
N ASN A 40 -12.40 12.88 2.70
CA ASN A 40 -12.32 13.71 3.91
C ASN A 40 -10.94 13.66 4.60
N ALA A 41 -9.97 12.89 4.09
CA ALA A 41 -8.65 12.77 4.69
C ALA A 41 -7.59 12.44 3.67
N PRO A 42 -6.32 12.85 3.88
CA PRO A 42 -5.20 12.34 3.10
C PRO A 42 -5.07 10.83 3.28
N THR A 43 -4.77 10.11 2.22
CA THR A 43 -4.66 8.65 2.25
C THR A 43 -3.37 8.18 1.58
N VAL A 44 -2.84 7.03 2.01
CA VAL A 44 -1.62 6.45 1.44
C VAL A 44 -1.80 6.17 -0.05
N CYS A 45 -2.94 5.63 -0.46
CA CYS A 45 -3.24 5.32 -1.86
C CYS A 45 -3.25 6.59 -2.73
N ALA A 46 -3.85 7.69 -2.25
CA ALA A 46 -3.86 8.96 -2.99
C ALA A 46 -2.44 9.49 -3.19
N ALA A 47 -1.60 9.51 -2.13
CA ALA A 47 -0.22 9.96 -2.22
C ALA A 47 0.62 9.10 -3.19
N VAL A 48 0.41 7.79 -3.19
CA VAL A 48 1.06 6.88 -4.15
C VAL A 48 0.60 7.16 -5.58
N GLN A 49 -0.71 7.35 -5.80
CA GLN A 49 -1.24 7.68 -7.12
C GLN A 49 -0.76 9.04 -7.64
N ASP A 50 -0.59 10.03 -6.76
CA ASP A 50 -0.04 11.35 -7.12
C ASP A 50 1.43 11.24 -7.57
N ALA A 51 2.25 10.45 -6.87
CA ALA A 51 3.62 10.16 -7.28
C ALA A 51 3.65 9.40 -8.61
N MET A 52 2.78 8.40 -8.78
CA MET A 52 2.64 7.68 -10.06
C MET A 52 2.25 8.60 -11.20
N GLN A 53 1.31 9.53 -11.00
CA GLN A 53 0.90 10.47 -12.03
C GLN A 53 2.05 11.34 -12.50
N ARG A 54 2.93 11.79 -11.61
CA ARG A 54 4.10 12.61 -11.95
C ARG A 54 5.12 11.82 -12.77
N VAL A 55 5.29 10.53 -12.50
CA VAL A 55 6.29 9.67 -13.15
C VAL A 55 5.76 9.04 -14.44
N LEU A 56 4.53 8.53 -14.40
CA LEU A 56 3.94 7.74 -15.48
C LEU A 56 3.13 8.58 -16.48
N GLY A 57 2.82 9.84 -16.13
CA GLY A 57 1.93 10.71 -16.90
C GLY A 57 0.44 10.33 -16.80
N CYS A 58 0.09 9.33 -15.99
CA CYS A 58 -1.29 8.90 -15.73
C CYS A 58 -1.46 8.52 -14.26
N ARG A 59 -2.72 8.54 -13.78
CA ARG A 59 -3.10 8.12 -12.42
C ARG A 59 -3.71 6.71 -12.50
N PRO A 60 -2.92 5.64 -12.30
CA PRO A 60 -3.45 4.29 -12.44
C PRO A 60 -4.40 3.94 -11.29
N ASP A 61 -5.31 3.00 -11.58
CA ASP A 61 -6.13 2.38 -10.55
C ASP A 61 -5.27 1.40 -9.74
N VAL A 62 -5.10 1.69 -8.45
CA VAL A 62 -4.25 0.93 -7.52
C VAL A 62 -5.09 -0.03 -6.70
N LYS A 63 -4.71 -1.31 -6.71
CA LYS A 63 -5.33 -2.38 -5.93
C LYS A 63 -4.39 -2.79 -4.79
N GLY A 64 -4.70 -2.38 -3.56
CA GLY A 64 -3.96 -2.80 -2.36
C GLY A 64 -4.29 -4.22 -1.92
N CYS A 65 -3.34 -4.90 -1.28
CA CYS A 65 -3.52 -6.26 -0.74
C CYS A 65 -4.52 -6.30 0.43
N SER A 66 -4.74 -5.17 1.08
CA SER A 66 -5.73 -5.04 2.15
C SER A 66 -6.18 -3.58 2.31
N ARG A 67 -7.15 -3.34 3.18
CA ARG A 67 -7.43 -2.02 3.74
C ARG A 67 -6.70 -1.90 5.07
N THR A 68 -6.11 -0.75 5.35
CA THR A 68 -5.62 -0.39 6.69
C THR A 68 -6.37 0.83 7.15
N ASP A 69 -6.70 0.86 8.44
CA ASP A 69 -7.41 1.98 9.07
C ASP A 69 -6.49 3.19 9.29
N ALA A 70 -7.05 4.29 9.74
CA ALA A 70 -6.32 5.51 10.05
C ALA A 70 -5.19 5.24 11.05
N GLY A 71 -4.02 5.82 10.81
CA GLY A 71 -2.85 5.70 11.66
C GLY A 71 -2.07 4.39 11.54
N VAL A 72 -2.60 3.34 10.88
CA VAL A 72 -1.91 2.04 10.74
C VAL A 72 -0.70 2.14 9.82
N HIS A 73 0.44 1.64 10.30
CA HIS A 73 1.69 1.56 9.54
C HIS A 73 1.80 0.25 8.75
N ALA A 74 2.66 0.24 7.73
CA ALA A 74 3.03 -0.99 7.05
C ALA A 74 4.51 -1.02 6.71
N ARG A 75 5.21 -2.11 7.10
CA ARG A 75 6.61 -2.32 6.72
C ARG A 75 6.76 -2.92 5.32
N ARG A 76 5.81 -3.73 4.90
CA ARG A 76 5.68 -4.28 3.54
C ARG A 76 4.21 -4.40 3.19
N PHE A 77 3.77 -3.62 2.23
CA PHE A 77 2.40 -3.61 1.75
C PHE A 77 2.42 -3.78 0.23
N ALA A 78 1.72 -4.80 -0.25
CA ALA A 78 1.64 -5.10 -1.67
C ALA A 78 0.50 -4.31 -2.31
N LEU A 79 0.76 -3.74 -3.47
CA LEU A 79 -0.27 -3.19 -4.34
C LEU A 79 -0.01 -3.58 -5.80
N SER A 80 -1.05 -3.64 -6.61
CA SER A 80 -0.93 -3.87 -8.04
C SER A 80 -1.60 -2.76 -8.83
N PHE A 81 -1.06 -2.46 -10.00
CA PHE A 81 -1.60 -1.49 -10.95
C PHE A 81 -1.25 -1.87 -12.38
N CYS A 82 -2.05 -1.37 -13.34
CA CYS A 82 -1.76 -1.52 -14.76
C CYS A 82 -1.17 -0.24 -15.32
N TYR A 83 -0.20 -0.39 -16.21
CA TYR A 83 0.42 0.73 -16.92
C TYR A 83 0.66 0.38 -18.38
N THR A 84 0.40 1.36 -19.25
CA THR A 84 0.65 1.28 -20.69
C THR A 84 1.54 2.45 -21.06
N GLY A 85 2.86 2.27 -21.01
CA GLY A 85 3.80 3.35 -21.29
C GLY A 85 5.23 2.87 -21.41
N LYS A 86 6.17 3.81 -21.49
CA LYS A 86 7.59 3.54 -21.81
C LYS A 86 8.54 3.59 -20.61
N VAL A 87 8.03 3.91 -19.40
CA VAL A 87 8.89 3.95 -18.21
C VAL A 87 9.25 2.52 -17.81
N PRO A 88 10.53 2.15 -17.83
CA PRO A 88 10.97 0.80 -17.49
C PRO A 88 10.86 0.54 -15.99
N ALA A 89 10.49 -0.71 -15.62
CA ALA A 89 10.22 -1.09 -14.24
C ALA A 89 11.40 -0.80 -13.29
N GLU A 90 12.62 -1.05 -13.73
CA GLU A 90 13.85 -0.83 -12.97
C GLU A 90 14.09 0.63 -12.55
N LYS A 91 13.49 1.58 -13.26
CA LYS A 91 13.55 3.01 -12.94
C LYS A 91 12.38 3.50 -12.08
N MET A 92 11.28 2.74 -12.03
CA MET A 92 10.04 3.19 -11.38
C MET A 92 10.21 3.40 -9.86
N VAL A 93 10.90 2.49 -9.16
CA VAL A 93 11.09 2.59 -7.70
C VAL A 93 11.79 3.89 -7.33
N GLN A 94 12.90 4.19 -8.00
CA GLN A 94 13.66 5.41 -7.75
C GLN A 94 12.85 6.65 -8.12
N ALA A 95 12.17 6.63 -9.28
CA ALA A 95 11.35 7.73 -9.75
C ALA A 95 10.15 8.00 -8.81
N PHE A 96 9.46 6.95 -8.33
CA PHE A 96 8.38 7.11 -7.36
C PHE A 96 8.90 7.72 -6.06
N ASN A 97 10.03 7.22 -5.53
CA ASN A 97 10.62 7.73 -4.29
C ASN A 97 11.07 9.20 -4.37
N ALA A 98 11.35 9.72 -5.56
CA ALA A 98 11.64 11.14 -5.77
C ALA A 98 10.39 12.03 -5.60
N HIS A 99 9.19 11.46 -5.69
CA HIS A 99 7.93 12.19 -5.60
C HIS A 99 7.04 11.76 -4.41
N LEU A 100 7.36 10.62 -3.76
CA LEU A 100 6.65 10.18 -2.56
C LEU A 100 7.04 11.03 -1.35
N PRO A 101 6.09 11.33 -0.45
CA PRO A 101 6.39 11.98 0.82
C PRO A 101 7.31 11.12 1.69
N PRO A 102 8.04 11.72 2.67
CA PRO A 102 9.07 11.01 3.43
C PRO A 102 8.57 9.82 4.25
N ASP A 103 7.30 9.77 4.55
CA ASP A 103 6.64 8.71 5.31
C ASP A 103 6.08 7.56 4.46
N ILE A 104 6.26 7.61 3.12
CA ILE A 104 5.94 6.51 2.19
C ILE A 104 7.17 6.22 1.33
N ARG A 105 7.49 4.93 1.15
CA ARG A 105 8.58 4.48 0.27
C ARG A 105 8.16 3.32 -0.61
N ALA A 106 8.45 3.42 -1.90
CA ALA A 106 8.48 2.30 -2.83
C ALA A 106 9.73 1.46 -2.53
N LEU A 107 9.56 0.15 -2.40
CA LEU A 107 10.63 -0.78 -2.06
C LEU A 107 11.09 -1.60 -3.27
N GLU A 108 10.16 -2.27 -3.90
CA GLU A 108 10.41 -3.21 -4.99
C GLU A 108 9.24 -3.19 -5.98
N ILE A 109 9.53 -3.41 -7.26
CA ILE A 109 8.51 -3.53 -8.30
C ILE A 109 8.81 -4.71 -9.22
N TRP A 110 7.78 -5.45 -9.59
CA TRP A 110 7.86 -6.61 -10.46
C TRP A 110 6.75 -6.61 -11.51
N PRO A 111 7.05 -6.90 -12.79
CA PRO A 111 6.02 -7.23 -13.74
C PRO A 111 5.37 -8.57 -13.34
N VAL A 112 4.06 -8.65 -13.45
CA VAL A 112 3.27 -9.83 -13.07
C VAL A 112 2.25 -10.16 -14.16
N ALA A 113 1.55 -11.29 -14.02
CA ALA A 113 0.51 -11.69 -14.94
C ALA A 113 -0.57 -10.60 -15.08
N GLU A 114 -1.16 -10.46 -16.26
CA GLU A 114 -2.11 -9.37 -16.58
C GLU A 114 -3.32 -9.36 -15.64
N ASN A 115 -3.79 -10.52 -15.22
CA ASN A 115 -4.92 -10.70 -14.30
C ASN A 115 -4.54 -10.69 -12.82
N PHE A 116 -3.29 -10.40 -12.47
CA PHE A 116 -2.84 -10.36 -11.09
C PHE A 116 -3.56 -9.26 -10.30
N HIS A 117 -4.03 -9.61 -9.11
CA HIS A 117 -4.69 -8.69 -8.19
C HIS A 117 -4.13 -8.87 -6.78
N ALA A 118 -3.45 -7.85 -6.25
CA ALA A 118 -2.73 -7.92 -4.97
C ALA A 118 -3.61 -8.39 -3.80
N ARG A 119 -4.90 -8.02 -3.77
CA ARG A 119 -5.83 -8.42 -2.71
C ARG A 119 -6.13 -9.91 -2.72
N TYR A 120 -6.36 -10.48 -3.90
CA TYR A 120 -6.73 -11.90 -4.03
C TYR A 120 -5.53 -12.84 -4.02
N ALA A 121 -4.35 -12.32 -4.37
CA ALA A 121 -3.09 -13.06 -4.33
C ALA A 121 -2.44 -13.08 -2.94
N ALA A 122 -2.97 -12.34 -1.96
CA ALA A 122 -2.43 -12.32 -0.61
C ALA A 122 -2.87 -13.58 0.17
N HIS A 123 -1.92 -14.46 0.52
CA HIS A 123 -2.18 -15.70 1.25
C HIS A 123 -2.10 -15.53 2.77
N ALA A 124 -1.34 -14.53 3.26
CA ALA A 124 -1.17 -14.27 4.67
C ALA A 124 -0.98 -12.78 4.95
N LYS A 125 -1.30 -12.38 6.18
CA LYS A 125 -1.06 -11.03 6.71
C LYS A 125 -0.52 -11.17 8.13
N THR A 126 0.53 -10.42 8.44
CA THR A 126 1.13 -10.38 9.78
C THR A 126 0.88 -9.02 10.38
N TYR A 127 0.28 -8.98 11.55
CA TYR A 127 0.09 -7.76 12.34
C TYR A 127 1.00 -7.81 13.56
N ARG A 128 1.64 -6.68 13.89
CA ARG A 128 2.46 -6.51 15.08
C ARG A 128 2.02 -5.26 15.81
N TYR A 129 1.69 -5.41 17.09
CA TYR A 129 1.43 -4.32 17.99
C TYR A 129 2.68 -4.10 18.86
N TYR A 130 3.22 -2.90 18.82
CA TYR A 130 4.35 -2.52 19.67
C TYR A 130 3.82 -1.83 20.92
N ILE A 131 4.14 -2.39 22.08
CA ILE A 131 3.71 -1.87 23.38
C ILE A 131 4.94 -1.40 24.13
N LEU A 132 4.94 -0.13 24.52
CA LEU A 132 5.90 0.44 25.44
C LEU A 132 5.32 0.33 26.85
N ASN A 133 5.76 -0.67 27.64
CA ASN A 133 5.34 -0.82 29.03
C ASN A 133 6.26 0.01 29.92
N ALA A 134 5.96 1.31 30.04
CA ALA A 134 6.73 2.27 30.79
C ALA A 134 5.84 3.38 31.35
N ARG A 135 6.26 3.99 32.47
CA ARG A 135 5.54 5.10 33.13
C ARG A 135 5.60 6.39 32.29
N VAL A 136 6.62 6.56 31.48
CA VAL A 136 6.89 7.77 30.71
C VAL A 136 6.96 7.38 29.22
N ASP A 137 6.47 8.24 28.33
CA ASP A 137 6.58 8.08 26.89
C ASP A 137 8.02 8.24 26.40
N ASP A 138 8.36 7.52 25.34
CA ASP A 138 9.61 7.70 24.61
C ASP A 138 9.34 8.54 23.33
N PRO A 139 9.96 9.73 23.21
CA PRO A 139 9.74 10.62 22.07
C PRO A 139 10.18 10.02 20.73
N PHE A 140 11.01 8.97 20.73
CA PHE A 140 11.44 8.30 19.50
C PHE A 140 10.46 7.22 19.03
N THR A 141 9.51 6.80 19.86
CA THR A 141 8.58 5.71 19.56
C THR A 141 7.11 6.09 19.76
N PHE A 142 6.80 7.33 20.18
CA PHE A 142 5.46 7.76 20.57
C PHE A 142 4.38 7.54 19.50
N ASP A 143 4.75 7.58 18.21
CA ASP A 143 3.85 7.39 17.07
C ASP A 143 3.90 5.97 16.46
N THR A 144 4.68 5.06 17.05
CA THR A 144 4.84 3.67 16.58
C THR A 144 4.61 2.62 17.65
N CYS A 145 4.46 3.03 18.91
CA CYS A 145 4.16 2.17 20.05
C CYS A 145 2.92 2.65 20.80
N CYS A 146 2.16 1.72 21.36
CA CYS A 146 1.11 2.02 22.33
C CYS A 146 1.75 2.01 23.74
N ARG A 147 1.73 3.15 24.45
CA ARG A 147 2.25 3.19 25.84
C ARG A 147 1.20 2.66 26.82
N ILE A 148 1.62 1.74 27.68
CA ILE A 148 0.84 1.23 28.81
C ILE A 148 1.65 1.46 30.08
N GLY A 149 1.14 2.31 31.00
CA GLY A 149 1.84 2.69 32.23
C GLY A 149 1.89 1.60 33.31
N PRO A 150 0.77 0.95 33.64
CA PRO A 150 0.75 -0.18 34.56
C PRO A 150 1.63 -1.34 34.09
N GLU A 151 2.24 -2.05 35.07
CA GLU A 151 2.98 -3.28 34.73
C GLU A 151 2.06 -4.33 34.12
N LEU A 152 2.53 -4.93 33.02
CA LEU A 152 1.79 -5.95 32.27
C LEU A 152 2.22 -7.34 32.73
N ASP A 153 1.25 -8.21 32.99
CA ASP A 153 1.49 -9.64 33.17
C ASP A 153 1.70 -10.31 31.80
N VAL A 154 2.94 -10.31 31.35
CA VAL A 154 3.33 -10.87 30.05
C VAL A 154 3.05 -12.38 29.98
N ALA A 155 3.15 -13.11 31.11
CA ALA A 155 2.86 -14.54 31.15
C ALA A 155 1.37 -14.83 30.92
N ALA A 156 0.50 -14.08 31.58
CA ALA A 156 -0.94 -14.17 31.35
C ALA A 156 -1.33 -13.75 29.93
N MET A 157 -0.70 -12.71 29.37
CA MET A 157 -0.90 -12.30 27.97
C MET A 157 -0.48 -13.40 27.00
N GLN A 158 0.66 -14.05 27.23
CA GLN A 158 1.13 -15.17 26.39
C GLN A 158 0.15 -16.34 26.44
N ALA A 159 -0.29 -16.75 27.62
CA ALA A 159 -1.25 -17.84 27.80
C ALA A 159 -2.61 -17.53 27.11
N ALA A 160 -3.03 -16.28 27.14
CA ALA A 160 -4.22 -15.85 26.41
C ALA A 160 -4.02 -15.87 24.89
N ALA A 161 -2.86 -15.41 24.40
CA ALA A 161 -2.54 -15.36 22.97
C ALA A 161 -2.46 -16.79 22.35
N GLU A 162 -1.98 -17.78 23.10
CA GLU A 162 -1.92 -19.18 22.66
C GLU A 162 -3.29 -19.74 22.29
N ARG A 163 -4.36 -19.23 22.89
CA ARG A 163 -5.74 -19.63 22.57
C ARG A 163 -6.20 -19.19 21.18
N PHE A 164 -5.52 -18.23 20.56
CA PHE A 164 -5.79 -17.77 19.21
C PHE A 164 -4.98 -18.53 18.14
N VAL A 165 -4.06 -19.40 18.57
CA VAL A 165 -3.27 -20.20 17.62
C VAL A 165 -4.10 -21.33 17.05
N GLY A 166 -4.10 -21.45 15.73
CA GLY A 166 -4.85 -22.52 15.02
C GLY A 166 -5.97 -21.95 14.14
N THR A 167 -6.91 -22.84 13.81
CA THR A 167 -8.09 -22.47 13.01
C THR A 167 -9.29 -22.29 13.94
N HIS A 168 -9.82 -21.07 13.98
CA HIS A 168 -10.93 -20.70 14.85
C HIS A 168 -11.98 -19.90 14.08
N ASP A 169 -13.21 -19.92 14.56
CA ASP A 169 -14.24 -18.99 14.15
C ASP A 169 -14.09 -17.69 14.96
N PHE A 170 -13.68 -16.64 14.27
CA PHE A 170 -13.50 -15.30 14.85
C PHE A 170 -14.71 -14.36 14.63
N LEU A 171 -15.87 -14.89 14.23
CA LEU A 171 -17.05 -14.07 13.90
C LEU A 171 -17.45 -13.15 15.05
N ALA A 172 -17.33 -13.61 16.30
CA ALA A 172 -17.63 -12.82 17.50
C ALA A 172 -16.68 -11.63 17.72
N LEU A 173 -15.51 -11.64 17.07
CA LEU A 173 -14.50 -10.56 17.15
C LEU A 173 -14.53 -9.63 15.92
N CYS A 174 -15.39 -9.91 14.95
CA CYS A 174 -15.55 -9.05 13.78
C CYS A 174 -16.42 -7.83 14.11
N ALA A 175 -16.10 -6.70 13.49
CA ALA A 175 -16.99 -5.53 13.56
C ALA A 175 -18.32 -5.85 12.88
N SER A 176 -19.43 -5.35 13.47
CA SER A 176 -20.75 -5.50 12.88
C SER A 176 -20.79 -4.83 11.49
N GLY A 177 -21.13 -5.59 10.45
CA GLY A 177 -21.24 -5.07 9.07
C GLY A 177 -19.99 -5.26 8.19
N SER A 178 -19.04 -6.10 8.61
CA SER A 178 -17.86 -6.50 7.78
C SER A 178 -18.17 -7.73 6.92
#